data_f3fb1c13f022c582bb52940039a6806d
#
_entry.id   f3fb1c13f022c582bb52940039a6806d
#
_cell.length_a   1.000
_cell.length_b   1.000
_cell.length_c   1.000
_cell.angle_alpha   90.00
_cell.angle_beta   90.00
_cell.angle_gamma   90.00
#
_symmetry.space_group_name_H-M   'P 1'
#
loop_
_entity.id
_entity.type
_entity.pdbx_description
1 polymer ?
#
loop_
_entity_poly.entity_id
_entity_poly.type
_entity_poly.pdbx_seq_one_letter_code
_entity_poly.pdbx_strand_id
1 'polypeptide(L)'
;MDADVSDSPGTPSEPDRPDHSDRPDHSAEGGPADGSQDASGTAPEQDATSGSAPEDDASGTPSKDGTWGERPPRDPQGGRRHWLRWTALATSLLVLVAAGVGWWLYRKLDDNITTDTSAAEELKAYEKERPRPIARDAQNILLIGSDTRSGDNSAYGRDDGGSQRSDTTILLHLAADRRSATAVSLPRDLMSEIPSCHTPDGKATKKQLAQFNWAFELGGTACTIRTVEKMTGIRVDHHMVIDFNGFKDMVDAVDGVDVCLKAPVDDADAHLKLPAGRQKLDGEEALGYVRARKSIGNGSDTERMDRQQKFLGALVNKMQSNGVLLNPTRLYPVLDAATKSLTTDPGLDSLRDLYDLVRGMRNVPTEKVQFLTVPRKAYHADANRDELVQPDANRLFEQLREDEAVTVVPAEEIKSGDSQTDHSSGTDTSGDTGASPTPAPTYSGSNAADDLCGS
;
A
#
# COMPACT_ATOMS: atom_id res chain seq x y z
N MET A 1 47.68 -31.63 51.07
CA MET A 1 47.75 -32.85 50.23
C MET A 1 46.95 -32.48 49.00
N ASP A 2 47.59 -31.77 48.06
CA ASP A 2 48.21 -32.22 46.83
C ASP A 2 47.20 -32.98 45.96
N ALA A 3 46.79 -32.48 44.81
CA ALA A 3 47.45 -32.29 43.55
C ALA A 3 46.52 -31.57 42.54
N ASP A 4 46.93 -30.55 42.02
CA ASP A 4 47.17 -30.05 40.67
C ASP A 4 47.00 -31.10 39.56
N VAL A 5 46.12 -30.85 38.57
CA VAL A 5 46.28 -31.22 37.16
C VAL A 5 45.47 -30.28 36.28
N SER A 6 46.19 -29.40 35.60
CA SER A 6 45.80 -28.70 34.38
C SER A 6 45.52 -29.68 33.26
N ASP A 7 44.44 -29.54 32.55
CA ASP A 7 44.34 -30.02 31.17
C ASP A 7 43.49 -29.06 30.33
N SER A 8 44.22 -28.43 29.41
CA SER A 8 43.67 -27.62 28.31
C SER A 8 43.46 -28.50 27.10
N PRO A 9 42.30 -28.52 26.46
CA PRO A 9 42.20 -29.12 25.13
C PRO A 9 42.29 -28.06 24.04
N GLY A 10 43.12 -28.40 23.10
CA GLY A 10 43.57 -27.65 21.96
C GLY A 10 42.51 -27.22 20.97
N THR A 11 42.89 -26.15 20.30
CA THR A 11 42.31 -25.54 19.09
C THR A 11 42.29 -26.55 17.93
N PRO A 12 41.19 -26.71 17.20
CA PRO A 12 41.22 -27.42 15.92
C PRO A 12 41.69 -26.48 14.80
N SER A 13 42.58 -27.01 14.00
CA SER A 13 43.24 -26.45 12.84
C SER A 13 42.24 -26.14 11.72
N GLU A 14 42.46 -25.01 11.10
CA GLU A 14 41.86 -24.51 9.85
C GLU A 14 42.27 -25.40 8.66
N PRO A 15 41.40 -25.79 7.76
CA PRO A 15 41.80 -26.44 6.51
C PRO A 15 42.11 -25.43 5.41
N ASP A 16 43.19 -25.72 4.71
CA ASP A 16 43.82 -25.06 3.57
C ASP A 16 42.85 -24.60 2.48
N ARG A 17 43.07 -23.36 2.00
CA ARG A 17 42.60 -22.83 0.74
C ARG A 17 43.40 -23.36 -0.40
N PRO A 18 42.82 -23.83 -1.50
CA PRO A 18 43.55 -23.97 -2.75
C PRO A 18 43.53 -22.63 -3.51
N ASP A 19 44.74 -22.19 -3.80
CA ASP A 19 45.12 -21.16 -4.76
C ASP A 19 44.83 -21.68 -6.19
N HIS A 20 44.03 -20.94 -6.94
CA HIS A 20 43.93 -21.07 -8.39
C HIS A 20 43.90 -19.70 -9.04
N SER A 21 45.10 -19.23 -9.31
CA SER A 21 45.42 -18.35 -10.41
C SER A 21 45.31 -19.14 -11.72
N ASP A 22 44.39 -18.75 -12.59
CA ASP A 22 44.57 -18.89 -14.03
C ASP A 22 43.56 -17.95 -14.76
N ARG A 23 44.11 -16.89 -15.31
CA ARG A 23 43.54 -16.10 -16.36
C ARG A 23 43.99 -16.66 -17.70
N PRO A 24 43.19 -16.69 -18.72
CA PRO A 24 43.67 -16.33 -20.05
C PRO A 24 42.98 -15.06 -20.58
N ASP A 25 43.88 -14.20 -20.95
CA ASP A 25 43.77 -13.06 -21.84
C ASP A 25 43.38 -13.54 -23.27
N HIS A 26 42.40 -12.97 -23.90
CA HIS A 26 42.22 -12.97 -25.32
C HIS A 26 41.69 -11.64 -25.83
N SER A 27 42.64 -10.84 -26.29
CA SER A 27 42.44 -9.75 -27.26
C SER A 27 42.31 -10.35 -28.66
N ALA A 28 41.46 -9.77 -29.50
CA ALA A 28 41.58 -9.55 -30.96
C ALA A 28 40.20 -9.11 -31.48
N GLU A 29 40.03 -7.86 -31.88
CA GLU A 29 40.21 -7.32 -33.27
C GLU A 29 39.24 -7.92 -34.28
N GLY A 30 38.47 -7.03 -34.95
CA GLY A 30 37.77 -7.28 -36.19
C GLY A 30 36.53 -6.44 -36.44
N GLY A 31 36.65 -5.22 -36.94
CA GLY A 31 35.62 -4.57 -37.79
C GLY A 31 36.06 -4.71 -39.25
N PRO A 32 35.45 -4.02 -40.23
CA PRO A 32 34.04 -3.80 -40.54
C PRO A 32 33.71 -4.27 -41.99
N ALA A 33 32.44 -4.34 -42.38
CA ALA A 33 31.98 -4.28 -43.80
C ALA A 33 30.46 -4.07 -43.76
N ASP A 34 29.93 -2.93 -44.18
CA ASP A 34 29.59 -2.46 -45.51
C ASP A 34 28.67 -3.43 -46.28
N GLY A 35 27.53 -2.97 -46.68
CA GLY A 35 26.53 -3.67 -47.46
C GLY A 35 25.27 -2.83 -47.72
N SER A 36 25.40 -1.79 -48.56
CA SER A 36 24.32 -1.13 -49.25
C SER A 36 23.54 -2.10 -50.16
N GLN A 37 22.24 -1.90 -50.30
CA GLN A 37 21.40 -2.06 -51.52
C GLN A 37 19.96 -1.72 -51.13
N ASP A 38 19.39 -0.56 -51.55
CA ASP A 38 18.69 -0.28 -52.81
C ASP A 38 17.48 -1.22 -53.08
N ALA A 39 16.30 -0.62 -53.08
CA ALA A 39 15.18 -0.79 -53.99
C ALA A 39 14.02 0.11 -53.52
N SER A 40 13.74 1.28 -54.12
CA SER A 40 13.04 1.51 -55.39
C SER A 40 11.62 0.93 -55.43
N GLY A 41 10.65 1.81 -55.58
CA GLY A 41 9.30 1.47 -56.03
C GLY A 41 8.27 2.47 -55.49
N THR A 42 7.99 3.43 -56.12
CA THR A 42 7.18 3.85 -57.26
C THR A 42 5.96 4.63 -56.81
N ALA A 43 5.94 5.92 -57.13
CA ALA A 43 4.73 6.73 -57.21
C ALA A 43 3.93 6.36 -58.48
N PRO A 44 2.68 6.65 -58.59
CA PRO A 44 2.09 7.09 -59.83
C PRO A 44 1.58 8.52 -59.75
N GLU A 45 2.02 9.21 -60.75
CA GLU A 45 1.60 10.49 -61.29
C GLU A 45 0.31 10.35 -62.10
N GLN A 46 -0.36 11.53 -62.21
CA GLN A 46 -1.25 11.96 -63.28
C GLN A 46 -2.73 11.50 -63.27
N ASP A 47 -3.67 12.46 -63.25
CA ASP A 47 -4.18 12.98 -64.53
C ASP A 47 -4.83 14.36 -64.37
N ALA A 48 -4.44 15.24 -65.24
CA ALA A 48 -5.01 16.54 -65.50
C ALA A 48 -6.12 16.42 -66.56
N THR A 49 -7.28 17.03 -66.33
CA THR A 49 -8.16 17.39 -67.46
C THR A 49 -8.61 18.82 -67.33
N SER A 50 -8.16 19.50 -68.35
CA SER A 50 -8.49 20.82 -68.89
C SER A 50 -9.98 20.89 -69.33
N GLY A 51 -10.59 22.03 -69.13
CA GLY A 51 -11.93 22.37 -69.65
C GLY A 51 -12.14 23.88 -69.70
N SER A 52 -11.70 24.47 -70.69
CA SER A 52 -12.17 25.51 -71.62
C SER A 52 -13.24 26.49 -71.06
N ALA A 53 -12.85 27.75 -71.19
CA ALA A 53 -13.74 28.93 -71.26
C ALA A 53 -14.62 28.93 -72.50
N PRO A 54 -15.64 29.74 -72.58
CA PRO A 54 -15.83 30.66 -73.67
C PRO A 54 -15.96 32.12 -73.22
N GLU A 55 -15.25 32.94 -73.99
CA GLU A 55 -15.48 34.38 -74.20
C GLU A 55 -16.79 34.58 -74.95
N ASP A 56 -17.48 35.64 -74.66
CA ASP A 56 -18.22 36.48 -75.67
C ASP A 56 -18.54 37.85 -75.04
N ASP A 57 -17.95 38.78 -75.47
CA ASP A 57 -18.14 40.05 -76.19
C ASP A 57 -19.56 40.65 -76.05
N ALA A 58 -19.61 41.88 -75.58
CA ALA A 58 -20.36 42.97 -76.25
C ALA A 58 -20.25 44.31 -75.50
N SER A 59 -19.69 45.21 -76.22
CA SER A 59 -19.64 46.66 -76.13
C SER A 59 -20.96 47.37 -75.73
N GLY A 60 -20.80 48.45 -74.96
CA GLY A 60 -21.85 49.43 -74.67
C GLY A 60 -21.32 50.64 -73.95
N THR A 61 -21.07 51.69 -74.66
CA THR A 61 -20.60 53.03 -74.27
C THR A 61 -21.67 53.86 -73.55
N PRO A 62 -21.37 55.08 -73.11
CA PRO A 62 -21.67 55.53 -71.72
C PRO A 62 -22.84 56.49 -71.61
N SER A 63 -23.45 56.57 -70.41
CA SER A 63 -24.26 57.73 -70.07
C SER A 63 -23.80 58.34 -68.73
N LYS A 64 -23.41 59.58 -68.87
CA LYS A 64 -23.25 60.51 -67.73
C LYS A 64 -24.59 60.80 -67.12
N ASP A 65 -24.75 60.61 -65.87
CA ASP A 65 -25.51 61.50 -64.97
C ASP A 65 -25.04 61.29 -63.53
N GLY A 66 -24.62 62.40 -62.94
CA GLY A 66 -24.13 62.44 -61.56
C GLY A 66 -25.26 62.46 -60.55
N THR A 67 -25.16 61.58 -59.62
CA THR A 67 -25.80 61.72 -58.31
C THR A 67 -24.82 61.30 -57.24
N TRP A 68 -24.56 62.23 -56.32
CA TRP A 68 -23.74 62.00 -55.14
C TRP A 68 -24.49 61.01 -54.24
N GLY A 69 -24.20 59.72 -54.34
CA GLY A 69 -24.68 58.68 -53.43
C GLY A 69 -23.84 58.70 -52.19
N GLU A 70 -24.44 58.99 -51.07
CA GLU A 70 -23.89 58.82 -49.72
C GLU A 70 -23.34 57.43 -49.54
N ARG A 71 -22.07 57.36 -49.13
CA ARG A 71 -21.45 56.06 -48.73
C ARG A 71 -22.23 55.56 -47.52
N PRO A 72 -22.72 54.30 -47.52
CA PRO A 72 -23.30 53.72 -46.34
C PRO A 72 -22.27 53.66 -45.23
N PRO A 73 -22.67 53.88 -43.97
CA PRO A 73 -21.75 53.81 -42.85
C PRO A 73 -21.14 52.41 -42.78
N ARG A 74 -19.80 52.37 -42.75
CA ARG A 74 -19.04 51.11 -42.49
C ARG A 74 -19.43 50.64 -41.12
N ASP A 75 -20.19 49.55 -41.06
CA ASP A 75 -20.50 48.84 -39.84
C ASP A 75 -19.19 48.40 -39.14
N PRO A 76 -18.96 48.82 -37.90
CA PRO A 76 -17.74 48.43 -37.16
C PRO A 76 -17.83 46.98 -36.58
N GLN A 77 -18.73 46.14 -37.14
CA GLN A 77 -18.96 44.78 -36.61
C GLN A 77 -17.93 43.74 -37.06
N GLY A 78 -17.01 44.08 -37.97
CA GLY A 78 -15.96 43.14 -38.45
C GLY A 78 -14.92 42.78 -37.39
N GLY A 79 -14.55 43.67 -36.47
CA GLY A 79 -13.52 43.48 -35.45
C GLY A 79 -13.88 42.51 -34.31
N ARG A 80 -15.14 42.54 -33.88
CA ARG A 80 -15.59 41.66 -32.79
C ARG A 80 -15.66 40.19 -33.15
N ARG A 81 -16.00 39.87 -34.40
CA ARG A 81 -16.06 38.45 -34.86
C ARG A 81 -14.67 37.78 -34.96
N HIS A 82 -13.64 38.56 -35.33
CA HIS A 82 -12.28 38.02 -35.36
C HIS A 82 -11.72 37.78 -33.98
N TRP A 83 -11.97 38.71 -33.04
CA TRP A 83 -11.53 38.56 -31.65
C TRP A 83 -12.16 37.34 -30.98
N LEU A 84 -13.49 37.13 -31.14
CA LEU A 84 -14.19 35.94 -30.65
C LEU A 84 -13.66 34.63 -31.24
N ARG A 85 -13.22 34.62 -32.49
CA ARG A 85 -12.60 33.45 -33.11
C ARG A 85 -11.22 33.17 -32.52
N TRP A 86 -10.41 34.19 -32.28
CA TRP A 86 -9.10 34.04 -31.64
C TRP A 86 -9.20 33.65 -30.19
N THR A 87 -10.17 34.16 -29.43
CA THR A 87 -10.42 33.71 -28.05
C THR A 87 -10.91 32.27 -28.01
N ALA A 88 -11.80 31.86 -28.92
CA ALA A 88 -12.24 30.46 -29.01
C ALA A 88 -11.09 29.51 -29.37
N LEU A 89 -10.21 29.89 -30.28
CA LEU A 89 -9.02 29.10 -30.62
C LEU A 89 -8.03 29.03 -29.45
N ALA A 90 -7.79 30.14 -28.75
CA ALA A 90 -6.90 30.19 -27.59
C ALA A 90 -7.44 29.35 -26.44
N THR A 91 -8.75 29.41 -26.13
CA THR A 91 -9.38 28.55 -25.12
C THR A 91 -9.36 27.09 -25.51
N SER A 92 -9.62 26.77 -26.79
CA SER A 92 -9.53 25.38 -27.29
C SER A 92 -8.11 24.83 -27.15
N LEU A 93 -7.09 25.63 -27.53
CA LEU A 93 -5.69 25.25 -27.41
C LEU A 93 -5.33 25.03 -25.92
N LEU A 94 -5.77 25.93 -25.02
CA LEU A 94 -5.52 25.80 -23.59
C LEU A 94 -6.15 24.53 -23.02
N VAL A 95 -7.37 24.20 -23.42
CA VAL A 95 -8.04 22.94 -23.01
C VAL A 95 -7.29 21.72 -23.53
N LEU A 96 -6.83 21.75 -24.79
CA LEU A 96 -6.05 20.65 -25.37
C LEU A 96 -4.70 20.47 -24.64
N VAL A 97 -4.00 21.57 -24.32
CA VAL A 97 -2.75 21.52 -23.54
C VAL A 97 -3.02 20.97 -22.14
N ALA A 98 -4.07 21.47 -21.47
CA ALA A 98 -4.45 20.97 -20.14
C ALA A 98 -4.82 19.46 -20.16
N ALA A 99 -5.56 19.03 -21.18
CA ALA A 99 -5.89 17.63 -21.39
C ALA A 99 -4.62 16.77 -21.67
N GLY A 100 -3.70 17.28 -22.49
CA GLY A 100 -2.43 16.62 -22.79
C GLY A 100 -1.53 16.48 -21.55
N VAL A 101 -1.42 17.54 -20.75
CA VAL A 101 -0.68 17.52 -19.48
C VAL A 101 -1.35 16.57 -18.48
N GLY A 102 -2.68 16.64 -18.35
CA GLY A 102 -3.44 15.74 -17.48
C GLY A 102 -3.26 14.27 -17.87
N TRP A 103 -3.31 13.97 -19.16
CA TRP A 103 -3.06 12.62 -19.68
C TRP A 103 -1.62 12.14 -19.42
N TRP A 104 -0.63 13.02 -19.59
CA TRP A 104 0.77 12.69 -19.32
C TRP A 104 1.00 12.42 -17.83
N LEU A 105 0.44 13.26 -16.93
CA LEU A 105 0.51 13.05 -15.50
C LEU A 105 -0.17 11.74 -15.08
N TYR A 106 -1.36 11.46 -15.61
CA TYR A 106 -2.06 10.19 -15.37
C TYR A 106 -1.20 8.98 -15.76
N ARG A 107 -0.67 8.99 -16.98
CA ARG A 107 0.20 7.92 -17.46
C ARG A 107 1.44 7.75 -16.61
N LYS A 108 2.07 8.84 -16.21
CA LYS A 108 3.25 8.79 -15.35
C LYS A 108 2.95 8.12 -14.00
N LEU A 109 1.80 8.41 -13.38
CA LEU A 109 1.40 7.79 -12.11
C LEU A 109 1.02 6.32 -12.29
N ASP A 110 0.33 5.99 -13.37
CA ASP A 110 -0.09 4.63 -13.71
C ASP A 110 1.13 3.73 -13.97
N ASP A 111 2.10 4.21 -14.73
CA ASP A 111 3.35 3.50 -15.07
C ASP A 111 4.29 3.30 -13.86
N ASN A 112 4.08 4.00 -12.74
CA ASN A 112 4.88 3.82 -11.51
C ASN A 112 4.46 2.58 -10.71
N ILE A 113 3.22 2.09 -10.87
CA ILE A 113 2.67 1.01 -10.05
C ILE A 113 3.39 -0.30 -10.38
N THR A 114 3.95 -0.93 -9.35
CA THR A 114 4.57 -2.25 -9.48
C THR A 114 3.52 -3.34 -9.20
N THR A 115 3.34 -4.26 -10.15
CA THR A 115 2.38 -5.36 -10.03
C THR A 115 3.07 -6.67 -9.66
N ASP A 116 2.62 -7.34 -8.60
CA ASP A 116 3.09 -8.66 -8.19
C ASP A 116 2.40 -9.76 -9.00
N THR A 117 2.85 -9.93 -10.23
CA THR A 117 2.32 -10.97 -11.14
C THR A 117 2.69 -12.38 -10.66
N SER A 118 3.82 -12.55 -9.99
CA SER A 118 4.29 -13.84 -9.50
C SER A 118 3.38 -14.39 -8.40
N ALA A 119 2.98 -13.54 -7.44
CA ALA A 119 2.01 -13.93 -6.42
C ALA A 119 0.65 -14.26 -7.03
N ALA A 120 0.20 -13.48 -8.01
CA ALA A 120 -1.08 -13.73 -8.69
C ALA A 120 -1.11 -15.08 -9.43
N GLU A 121 -0.01 -15.43 -10.12
CA GLU A 121 0.12 -16.73 -10.82
C GLU A 121 0.11 -17.89 -9.83
N GLU A 122 0.85 -17.80 -8.73
CA GLU A 122 0.85 -18.84 -7.70
C GLU A 122 -0.52 -18.98 -7.03
N LEU A 123 -1.17 -17.89 -6.63
CA LEU A 123 -2.50 -17.92 -6.04
C LEU A 123 -3.52 -18.53 -6.99
N LYS A 124 -3.42 -18.27 -8.29
CA LYS A 124 -4.30 -18.90 -9.31
C LYS A 124 -4.10 -20.40 -9.39
N ALA A 125 -2.87 -20.90 -9.22
CA ALA A 125 -2.60 -22.34 -9.19
C ALA A 125 -3.29 -23.03 -7.99
N TYR A 126 -3.45 -22.31 -6.87
CA TYR A 126 -4.10 -22.80 -5.65
C TYR A 126 -5.55 -22.33 -5.47
N GLU A 127 -6.19 -21.75 -6.48
CA GLU A 127 -7.54 -21.17 -6.39
C GLU A 127 -8.59 -22.11 -5.76
N LYS A 128 -8.47 -23.42 -5.99
CA LYS A 128 -9.39 -24.43 -5.43
C LYS A 128 -9.24 -24.62 -3.90
N GLU A 129 -8.09 -24.25 -3.35
CA GLU A 129 -7.77 -24.37 -1.92
C GLU A 129 -8.13 -23.09 -1.15
N ARG A 130 -8.29 -21.97 -1.84
CA ARG A 130 -8.58 -20.68 -1.25
C ARG A 130 -10.02 -20.63 -0.71
N PRO A 131 -10.27 -19.92 0.40
CA PRO A 131 -11.60 -19.72 0.94
C PRO A 131 -12.53 -19.06 -0.09
N ARG A 132 -13.81 -19.37 -0.02
CA ARG A 132 -14.83 -18.66 -0.81
C ARG A 132 -15.28 -17.43 -0.04
N PRO A 133 -15.42 -16.25 -0.69
CA PRO A 133 -15.96 -15.07 -0.04
C PRO A 133 -17.42 -15.33 0.37
N ILE A 134 -17.74 -15.06 1.62
CA ILE A 134 -19.12 -15.12 2.16
C ILE A 134 -19.82 -13.80 1.85
N ALA A 135 -19.26 -12.69 2.30
CA ALA A 135 -19.74 -11.34 2.01
C ALA A 135 -19.04 -10.82 0.72
N ARG A 136 -19.76 -10.87 -0.40
CA ARG A 136 -19.16 -10.59 -1.73
C ARG A 136 -18.79 -9.13 -1.97
N ASP A 137 -19.49 -8.21 -1.30
CA ASP A 137 -19.26 -6.76 -1.47
C ASP A 137 -18.26 -6.19 -0.45
N ALA A 138 -17.92 -6.96 0.60
CA ALA A 138 -16.82 -6.65 1.49
C ALA A 138 -15.47 -6.89 0.79
N GLN A 139 -14.42 -6.21 1.20
CA GLN A 139 -13.07 -6.38 0.66
C GLN A 139 -12.07 -6.66 1.79
N ASN A 140 -11.26 -7.67 1.60
CA ASN A 140 -10.19 -8.04 2.51
C ASN A 140 -8.85 -7.79 1.84
N ILE A 141 -8.10 -6.83 2.38
CA ILE A 141 -6.84 -6.35 1.80
C ILE A 141 -5.71 -6.71 2.76
N LEU A 142 -4.72 -7.43 2.28
CA LEU A 142 -3.54 -7.75 3.08
C LEU A 142 -2.45 -6.70 2.85
N LEU A 143 -2.14 -5.94 3.90
CA LEU A 143 -1.07 -4.96 3.92
C LEU A 143 0.18 -5.60 4.51
N ILE A 144 1.29 -5.59 3.78
CA ILE A 144 2.55 -6.22 4.17
C ILE A 144 3.64 -5.16 4.18
N GLY A 145 4.22 -4.90 5.36
CA GLY A 145 5.43 -4.11 5.50
C GLY A 145 6.66 -5.00 5.35
N SER A 146 7.42 -4.81 4.29
CA SER A 146 8.63 -5.57 4.00
C SER A 146 9.86 -4.85 4.52
N ASP A 147 10.74 -5.58 5.21
CA ASP A 147 12.06 -5.10 5.61
C ASP A 147 13.14 -5.41 4.57
N THR A 148 12.77 -5.46 3.30
CA THR A 148 13.70 -5.64 2.18
C THR A 148 14.85 -4.65 2.30
N ARG A 149 16.08 -5.18 2.45
CA ARG A 149 17.30 -4.38 2.61
C ARG A 149 18.12 -4.27 1.34
N SER A 150 17.55 -4.62 0.21
CA SER A 150 18.16 -4.47 -1.11
C SER A 150 17.99 -3.05 -1.63
N GLY A 151 18.90 -2.63 -2.50
CA GLY A 151 18.89 -1.28 -3.09
C GLY A 151 19.04 -0.17 -2.04
N ASP A 152 18.21 0.85 -2.13
CA ASP A 152 18.27 2.05 -1.27
C ASP A 152 17.90 1.78 0.20
N ASN A 153 17.30 0.61 0.50
CA ASN A 153 16.97 0.19 1.87
C ASN A 153 18.17 -0.42 2.64
N SER A 154 19.33 -0.57 2.01
CA SER A 154 20.55 -1.14 2.63
C SER A 154 21.06 -0.36 3.84
N ALA A 155 20.70 0.92 3.98
CA ALA A 155 21.05 1.78 5.11
C ALA A 155 20.39 1.31 6.44
N TYR A 156 19.29 0.54 6.39
CA TYR A 156 18.53 0.12 7.57
C TYR A 156 18.95 -1.23 8.17
N GLY A 157 20.05 -1.80 7.73
CA GLY A 157 20.62 -3.01 8.30
C GLY A 157 21.54 -3.74 7.32
N ARG A 158 22.13 -4.87 7.77
CA ARG A 158 22.95 -5.72 6.89
C ARG A 158 22.07 -6.39 5.85
N ASP A 159 22.54 -6.40 4.62
CA ASP A 159 21.97 -7.25 3.58
C ASP A 159 22.23 -8.71 3.97
N ASP A 160 21.17 -9.41 4.36
CA ASP A 160 21.21 -10.82 4.79
C ASP A 160 21.19 -11.79 3.56
N GLY A 161 21.69 -11.33 2.40
CA GLY A 161 21.72 -12.13 1.18
C GLY A 161 20.37 -12.22 0.46
N GLY A 162 19.54 -11.16 0.61
CA GLY A 162 18.23 -11.06 -0.06
C GLY A 162 17.09 -11.73 0.72
N SER A 163 17.29 -12.09 2.00
CA SER A 163 16.18 -12.54 2.83
C SER A 163 15.23 -11.37 3.09
N GLN A 164 14.01 -11.48 2.60
CA GLN A 164 12.94 -10.51 2.82
C GLN A 164 12.08 -11.05 3.97
N ARG A 165 11.83 -10.22 4.97
CA ARG A 165 10.91 -10.55 6.07
C ARG A 165 9.77 -9.56 6.10
N SER A 166 8.60 -10.05 6.49
CA SER A 166 7.48 -9.19 6.80
C SER A 166 7.53 -8.87 8.30
N ASP A 167 7.86 -7.64 8.64
CA ASP A 167 7.86 -7.17 10.04
C ASP A 167 6.47 -6.70 10.50
N THR A 168 5.61 -6.35 9.57
CA THR A 168 4.24 -5.88 9.82
C THR A 168 3.30 -6.52 8.80
N THR A 169 2.25 -7.18 9.28
CA THR A 169 1.19 -7.71 8.43
C THR A 169 -0.16 -7.33 9.04
N ILE A 170 -1.00 -6.68 8.25
CA ILE A 170 -2.32 -6.21 8.66
C ILE A 170 -3.36 -6.72 7.66
N LEU A 171 -4.37 -7.40 8.16
CA LEU A 171 -5.57 -7.75 7.40
C LEU A 171 -6.59 -6.62 7.57
N LEU A 172 -6.78 -5.83 6.53
CA LEU A 172 -7.78 -4.77 6.48
C LEU A 172 -9.07 -5.32 5.88
N HIS A 173 -10.12 -5.34 6.67
CA HIS A 173 -11.48 -5.65 6.24
C HIS A 173 -12.24 -4.33 6.02
N LEU A 174 -12.72 -4.11 4.81
CA LEU A 174 -13.58 -2.99 4.45
C LEU A 174 -15.00 -3.52 4.25
N ALA A 175 -15.91 -3.09 5.12
CA ALA A 175 -17.29 -3.56 5.11
C ALA A 175 -17.99 -3.31 3.77
N ALA A 176 -18.93 -4.18 3.41
CA ALA A 176 -19.69 -4.11 2.15
C ALA A 176 -20.45 -2.79 1.99
N ASP A 177 -20.94 -2.24 3.09
CA ASP A 177 -21.66 -0.96 3.10
C ASP A 177 -20.72 0.28 3.05
N ARG A 178 -19.39 0.07 3.08
CA ARG A 178 -18.36 1.13 3.09
C ARG A 178 -18.51 2.13 4.25
N ARG A 179 -19.04 1.68 5.39
CA ARG A 179 -19.27 2.53 6.58
C ARG A 179 -18.35 2.19 7.74
N SER A 180 -17.61 1.11 7.66
CA SER A 180 -16.61 0.70 8.64
C SER A 180 -15.41 0.02 7.98
N ALA A 181 -14.28 0.10 8.65
CA ALA A 181 -13.06 -0.60 8.28
C ALA A 181 -12.38 -1.14 9.54
N THR A 182 -11.98 -2.40 9.50
CA THR A 182 -11.31 -3.06 10.63
C THR A 182 -9.95 -3.57 10.21
N ALA A 183 -8.90 -3.06 10.82
CA ALA A 183 -7.51 -3.43 10.56
C ALA A 183 -7.00 -4.36 11.67
N VAL A 184 -6.76 -5.62 11.33
CA VAL A 184 -6.30 -6.65 12.26
C VAL A 184 -4.81 -6.90 12.06
N SER A 185 -4.00 -6.53 13.04
CA SER A 185 -2.56 -6.81 13.05
C SER A 185 -2.31 -8.29 13.36
N LEU A 186 -1.52 -8.94 12.51
CA LEU A 186 -1.05 -10.32 12.68
C LEU A 186 0.40 -10.30 13.15
N PRO A 187 0.69 -10.77 14.38
CA PRO A 187 2.05 -10.75 14.92
C PRO A 187 3.00 -11.58 14.07
N ARG A 188 4.17 -11.05 13.77
CA ARG A 188 5.19 -11.75 12.99
C ARG A 188 5.68 -13.06 13.65
N ASP A 189 5.68 -13.09 15.00
CA ASP A 189 6.13 -14.22 15.83
C ASP A 189 4.98 -15.19 16.17
N LEU A 190 3.80 -15.02 15.56
CA LEU A 190 2.64 -15.91 15.73
C LEU A 190 2.95 -17.29 15.12
N MET A 191 2.85 -18.35 15.93
CA MET A 191 3.01 -19.71 15.46
C MET A 191 1.84 -20.10 14.57
N SER A 192 2.15 -20.35 13.29
CA SER A 192 1.17 -20.59 12.23
C SER A 192 1.57 -21.81 11.39
N GLU A 193 0.56 -22.51 10.90
CA GLU A 193 0.78 -23.58 9.94
C GLU A 193 0.99 -22.99 8.53
N ILE A 194 2.24 -22.90 8.10
CA ILE A 194 2.61 -22.45 6.76
C ILE A 194 2.38 -23.61 5.78
N PRO A 195 1.57 -23.42 4.73
CA PRO A 195 1.35 -24.46 3.71
C PRO A 195 2.63 -24.72 2.89
N SER A 196 2.61 -25.72 2.05
CA SER A 196 3.62 -25.88 1.01
C SER A 196 3.49 -24.73 0.01
N CYS A 197 4.56 -23.99 -0.21
CA CYS A 197 4.63 -22.84 -1.11
C CYS A 197 5.78 -23.08 -2.11
N HIS A 198 5.91 -22.20 -3.10
CA HIS A 198 7.09 -22.16 -3.95
C HIS A 198 8.01 -21.02 -3.52
N THR A 199 9.31 -21.32 -3.46
CA THR A 199 10.34 -20.30 -3.27
C THR A 199 10.51 -19.47 -4.54
N PRO A 200 11.15 -18.30 -4.51
CA PRO A 200 11.38 -17.48 -5.70
C PRO A 200 12.10 -18.20 -6.86
N ASP A 201 12.90 -19.22 -6.53
CA ASP A 201 13.58 -20.11 -7.49
C ASP A 201 12.71 -21.31 -7.92
N GLY A 202 11.43 -21.31 -7.60
CA GLY A 202 10.44 -22.31 -8.06
C GLY A 202 10.46 -23.65 -7.33
N LYS A 203 11.23 -23.79 -6.23
CA LYS A 203 11.26 -25.01 -5.44
C LYS A 203 10.10 -25.06 -4.45
N ALA A 204 9.43 -26.21 -4.36
CA ALA A 204 8.38 -26.41 -3.38
C ALA A 204 8.94 -26.54 -1.96
N THR A 205 8.39 -25.77 -1.01
CA THR A 205 8.66 -25.92 0.42
C THR A 205 7.78 -27.01 1.03
N LYS A 206 8.13 -27.47 2.21
CA LYS A 206 7.27 -28.40 2.97
C LYS A 206 6.33 -27.60 3.88
N LYS A 207 5.10 -28.10 4.05
CA LYS A 207 4.19 -27.65 5.09
C LYS A 207 4.89 -27.76 6.45
N GLN A 208 4.81 -26.70 7.27
CA GLN A 208 5.46 -26.65 8.59
C GLN A 208 4.73 -25.72 9.55
N LEU A 209 4.87 -25.99 10.85
CA LEU A 209 4.48 -25.06 11.92
C LEU A 209 5.70 -24.18 12.23
N ALA A 210 5.57 -22.88 11.97
CA ALA A 210 6.65 -21.92 12.17
C ALA A 210 6.10 -20.53 12.50
N GLN A 211 6.98 -19.56 12.74
CA GLN A 211 6.60 -18.15 12.88
C GLN A 211 5.96 -17.66 11.60
N PHE A 212 4.93 -16.86 11.74
CA PHE A 212 4.14 -16.33 10.62
C PHE A 212 4.99 -15.58 9.58
N ASN A 213 5.97 -14.79 10.02
CA ASN A 213 6.84 -14.04 9.12
C ASN A 213 7.71 -14.93 8.20
N TRP A 214 7.92 -16.20 8.55
CA TRP A 214 8.61 -17.16 7.67
C TRP A 214 7.84 -17.46 6.40
N ALA A 215 6.52 -17.26 6.39
CA ALA A 215 5.73 -17.42 5.17
C ALA A 215 6.24 -16.50 4.06
N PHE A 216 6.55 -15.23 4.41
CA PHE A 216 7.07 -14.26 3.46
C PHE A 216 8.51 -14.60 3.02
N GLU A 217 9.36 -15.05 3.94
CA GLU A 217 10.73 -15.48 3.65
C GLU A 217 10.77 -16.73 2.74
N LEU A 218 9.84 -17.68 2.95
CA LEU A 218 9.78 -18.94 2.22
C LEU A 218 9.21 -18.84 0.81
N GLY A 219 8.21 -18.01 0.61
CA GLY A 219 7.49 -17.94 -0.66
C GLY A 219 6.78 -16.61 -0.90
N GLY A 220 7.32 -15.52 -0.33
CA GLY A 220 6.86 -14.16 -0.60
C GLY A 220 5.39 -13.93 -0.27
N THR A 221 4.80 -13.01 -1.02
CA THR A 221 3.42 -12.54 -0.84
C THR A 221 2.39 -13.66 -0.96
N ALA A 222 2.52 -14.53 -1.96
CA ALA A 222 1.57 -15.63 -2.18
C ALA A 222 1.52 -16.61 -1.01
N CYS A 223 2.69 -16.99 -0.47
CA CYS A 223 2.77 -17.87 0.70
C CYS A 223 2.18 -17.23 1.94
N THR A 224 2.41 -15.94 2.14
CA THR A 224 1.83 -15.16 3.25
C THR A 224 0.31 -15.13 3.14
N ILE A 225 -0.24 -14.82 1.96
CA ILE A 225 -1.68 -14.82 1.70
C ILE A 225 -2.27 -16.20 2.02
N ARG A 226 -1.70 -17.28 1.47
CA ARG A 226 -2.19 -18.65 1.72
C ARG A 226 -2.13 -19.04 3.19
N THR A 227 -1.11 -18.55 3.93
CA THR A 227 -1.01 -18.78 5.38
C THR A 227 -2.11 -18.02 6.13
N VAL A 228 -2.38 -16.76 5.77
CA VAL A 228 -3.48 -15.96 6.34
C VAL A 228 -4.82 -16.61 6.04
N GLU A 229 -5.10 -16.94 4.79
CA GLU A 229 -6.35 -17.57 4.38
C GLU A 229 -6.60 -18.90 5.08
N LYS A 230 -5.54 -19.71 5.27
CA LYS A 230 -5.62 -20.96 6.00
C LYS A 230 -5.91 -20.76 7.48
N MET A 231 -5.29 -19.77 8.10
CA MET A 231 -5.41 -19.46 9.53
C MET A 231 -6.79 -18.86 9.85
N THR A 232 -7.29 -17.97 8.99
CA THR A 232 -8.48 -17.16 9.26
C THR A 232 -9.75 -17.69 8.59
N GLY A 233 -9.60 -18.45 7.50
CA GLY A 233 -10.72 -18.80 6.61
C GLY A 233 -11.28 -17.61 5.83
N ILE A 234 -10.61 -16.44 5.87
CA ILE A 234 -10.98 -15.22 5.16
C ILE A 234 -10.25 -15.22 3.82
N ARG A 235 -10.97 -15.00 2.71
CA ARG A 235 -10.36 -14.79 1.41
C ARG A 235 -9.72 -13.41 1.36
N VAL A 236 -8.47 -13.35 0.95
CA VAL A 236 -7.77 -12.10 0.65
C VAL A 236 -8.07 -11.69 -0.79
N ASP A 237 -8.73 -10.56 -0.97
CA ASP A 237 -9.15 -10.07 -2.29
C ASP A 237 -8.02 -9.29 -2.97
N HIS A 238 -7.33 -8.46 -2.19
CA HIS A 238 -6.20 -7.63 -2.64
C HIS A 238 -5.02 -7.71 -1.69
N HIS A 239 -3.83 -7.39 -2.19
CA HIS A 239 -2.68 -7.20 -1.34
C HIS A 239 -1.84 -5.98 -1.76
N MET A 240 -1.16 -5.41 -0.79
CA MET A 240 -0.22 -4.31 -0.97
C MET A 240 1.03 -4.59 -0.16
N VAL A 241 2.19 -4.50 -0.80
CA VAL A 241 3.49 -4.57 -0.14
C VAL A 241 4.13 -3.20 -0.19
N ILE A 242 4.64 -2.73 0.95
CA ILE A 242 5.35 -1.47 1.08
C ILE A 242 6.69 -1.72 1.76
N ASP A 243 7.74 -1.09 1.26
CA ASP A 243 9.05 -1.10 1.89
C ASP A 243 9.30 0.17 2.74
N PHE A 244 10.47 0.26 3.36
CA PHE A 244 10.82 1.37 4.23
C PHE A 244 10.87 2.71 3.51
N ASN A 245 11.42 2.77 2.30
CA ASN A 245 11.49 4.01 1.53
C ASN A 245 10.10 4.47 1.12
N GLY A 246 9.28 3.55 0.65
CA GLY A 246 7.90 3.84 0.31
C GLY A 246 7.08 4.34 1.48
N PHE A 247 7.27 3.78 2.66
CA PHE A 247 6.62 4.26 3.87
C PHE A 247 7.03 5.73 4.18
N LYS A 248 8.33 6.04 4.11
CA LYS A 248 8.82 7.41 4.34
C LYS A 248 8.25 8.40 3.34
N ASP A 249 8.32 8.06 2.06
CA ASP A 249 7.84 8.91 0.98
C ASP A 249 6.34 9.22 1.12
N MET A 250 5.54 8.24 1.54
CA MET A 250 4.11 8.47 1.81
C MET A 250 3.88 9.40 3.01
N VAL A 251 4.65 9.26 4.08
CA VAL A 251 4.54 10.14 5.25
C VAL A 251 4.94 11.58 4.87
N ASP A 252 6.01 11.76 4.13
CA ASP A 252 6.47 13.08 3.67
C ASP A 252 5.46 13.71 2.70
N ALA A 253 4.85 12.91 1.83
CA ALA A 253 3.86 13.39 0.87
C ALA A 253 2.59 13.96 1.54
N VAL A 254 2.21 13.47 2.73
CA VAL A 254 1.10 14.03 3.52
C VAL A 254 1.51 15.19 4.43
N ASP A 255 2.75 15.67 4.28
CA ASP A 255 3.33 16.72 5.13
C ASP A 255 3.45 16.27 6.59
N GLY A 256 3.93 15.03 6.80
CA GLY A 256 4.19 14.44 8.12
C GLY A 256 2.94 14.04 8.90
N VAL A 257 3.13 13.28 9.97
CA VAL A 257 2.07 12.77 10.84
C VAL A 257 2.25 13.27 12.27
N ASP A 258 1.19 13.77 12.87
CA ASP A 258 1.19 14.24 14.26
C ASP A 258 1.06 13.04 15.21
N VAL A 259 2.00 12.91 16.16
CA VAL A 259 1.96 11.91 17.24
C VAL A 259 2.15 12.58 18.60
N CYS A 260 1.81 11.87 19.68
CA CYS A 260 2.03 12.33 21.04
C CYS A 260 2.93 11.38 21.82
N LEU A 261 3.99 11.89 22.39
CA LEU A 261 4.95 11.14 23.19
C LEU A 261 4.78 11.47 24.67
N LYS A 262 4.51 10.46 25.52
CA LYS A 262 4.39 10.63 26.97
C LYS A 262 5.74 10.98 27.64
N ALA A 263 6.85 10.57 27.03
CA ALA A 263 8.23 10.84 27.48
C ALA A 263 9.16 11.08 26.28
N PRO A 264 10.31 11.71 26.47
CA PRO A 264 11.29 11.85 25.40
C PRO A 264 11.82 10.47 24.99
N VAL A 265 12.13 10.33 23.70
CA VAL A 265 12.62 9.10 23.07
C VAL A 265 14.05 9.34 22.59
N ASP A 266 14.96 8.42 22.91
CA ASP A 266 16.32 8.35 22.37
C ASP A 266 16.63 6.87 22.07
N ASP A 267 16.41 6.45 20.83
CA ASP A 267 16.59 5.08 20.36
C ASP A 267 17.65 5.05 19.24
N ALA A 268 18.87 4.71 19.60
CA ALA A 268 19.98 4.66 18.66
C ALA A 268 19.81 3.57 17.58
N ASP A 269 19.14 2.47 17.93
CA ASP A 269 18.90 1.37 16.97
C ASP A 269 17.82 1.73 15.93
N ALA A 270 16.87 2.60 16.31
CA ALA A 270 15.85 3.12 15.44
C ALA A 270 16.22 4.48 14.79
N HIS A 271 17.41 5.01 15.10
CA HIS A 271 17.87 6.35 14.69
C HIS A 271 16.87 7.46 15.05
N LEU A 272 16.22 7.36 16.23
CA LEU A 272 15.13 8.24 16.64
C LEU A 272 15.48 9.02 17.89
N LYS A 273 15.35 10.36 17.82
CA LYS A 273 15.51 11.24 18.99
C LYS A 273 14.44 12.33 18.97
N LEU A 274 13.47 12.22 19.86
CA LEU A 274 12.30 13.11 19.93
C LEU A 274 12.06 13.59 21.35
N PRO A 275 11.66 14.85 21.58
CA PRO A 275 11.20 15.32 22.88
C PRO A 275 9.79 14.79 23.20
N ALA A 276 9.40 14.86 24.48
CA ALA A 276 8.04 14.56 24.89
C ALA A 276 7.02 15.57 24.34
N GLY A 277 5.76 15.18 24.29
CA GLY A 277 4.64 16.00 23.85
C GLY A 277 4.23 15.75 22.39
N ARG A 278 3.46 16.67 21.84
CA ARG A 278 2.99 16.58 20.44
C ARG A 278 4.17 16.86 19.48
N GLN A 279 4.37 15.93 18.57
CA GLN A 279 5.42 15.99 17.54
C GLN A 279 4.80 15.76 16.18
N LYS A 280 5.29 16.45 15.16
CA LYS A 280 4.99 16.17 13.76
C LYS A 280 6.19 15.42 13.19
N LEU A 281 6.01 14.15 12.88
CA LEU A 281 7.05 13.28 12.36
C LEU A 281 7.13 13.38 10.84
N ASP A 282 8.33 13.56 10.31
CA ASP A 282 8.63 13.32 8.90
C ASP A 282 8.78 11.81 8.61
N GLY A 283 9.10 11.45 7.36
CA GLY A 283 9.19 10.04 6.96
C GLY A 283 10.24 9.25 7.70
N GLU A 284 11.43 9.83 7.94
CA GLU A 284 12.53 9.18 8.66
C GLU A 284 12.20 9.01 10.14
N GLU A 285 11.71 10.06 10.78
CA GLU A 285 11.27 10.04 12.18
C GLU A 285 10.10 9.07 12.39
N ALA A 286 9.15 9.03 11.46
CA ALA A 286 8.02 8.11 11.49
C ALA A 286 8.48 6.65 11.37
N LEU A 287 9.41 6.35 10.45
CA LEU A 287 9.98 5.02 10.33
C LEU A 287 10.72 4.61 11.62
N GLY A 288 11.52 5.51 12.19
CA GLY A 288 12.15 5.30 13.48
C GLY A 288 11.12 5.04 14.59
N TYR A 289 10.05 5.83 14.63
CA TYR A 289 8.99 5.72 15.63
C TYR A 289 8.26 4.37 15.59
N VAL A 290 7.87 3.87 14.42
CA VAL A 290 7.16 2.57 14.30
C VAL A 290 8.09 1.36 14.48
N ARG A 291 9.43 1.55 14.39
CA ARG A 291 10.45 0.51 14.58
C ARG A 291 11.07 0.50 15.97
N ALA A 292 11.04 1.62 16.72
CA ALA A 292 11.67 1.74 18.04
C ALA A 292 11.19 0.64 18.99
N ARG A 293 12.12 0.04 19.76
CA ARG A 293 11.82 -1.05 20.71
C ARG A 293 12.31 -0.76 22.12
N LYS A 294 13.46 -0.09 22.25
CA LYS A 294 14.17 0.00 23.53
C LYS A 294 13.81 1.22 24.34
N SER A 295 13.39 2.29 23.70
CA SER A 295 13.21 3.61 24.32
C SER A 295 11.75 4.04 24.44
N ILE A 296 10.81 3.27 23.95
CA ILE A 296 9.37 3.54 24.03
C ILE A 296 8.65 2.37 24.67
N GLY A 297 8.06 2.62 25.85
CA GLY A 297 7.33 1.63 26.59
C GLY A 297 8.23 0.58 27.26
N ASN A 298 7.70 -0.65 27.41
CA ASN A 298 8.42 -1.78 28.03
C ASN A 298 9.24 -2.61 27.03
N GLY A 299 9.28 -2.20 25.75
CA GLY A 299 10.01 -2.87 24.69
C GLY A 299 9.35 -4.13 24.12
N SER A 300 8.12 -4.43 24.55
CA SER A 300 7.38 -5.59 24.06
C SER A 300 6.90 -5.41 22.61
N ASP A 301 6.71 -6.53 21.92
CA ASP A 301 6.13 -6.54 20.58
C ASP A 301 4.69 -6.02 20.56
N THR A 302 3.95 -6.21 21.67
CA THR A 302 2.59 -5.69 21.87
C THR A 302 2.56 -4.17 21.78
N GLU A 303 3.40 -3.49 22.57
CA GLU A 303 3.46 -2.02 22.56
C GLU A 303 3.95 -1.46 21.23
N ARG A 304 4.80 -2.20 20.52
CA ARG A 304 5.18 -1.83 19.15
C ARG A 304 3.99 -1.88 18.20
N MET A 305 3.19 -2.94 18.24
CA MET A 305 1.98 -3.06 17.40
C MET A 305 0.94 -1.99 17.76
N ASP A 306 0.71 -1.72 19.04
CA ASP A 306 -0.20 -0.64 19.49
C ASP A 306 0.28 0.72 18.97
N ARG A 307 1.58 0.97 18.99
CA ARG A 307 2.18 2.19 18.46
C ARG A 307 2.01 2.29 16.93
N GLN A 308 2.22 1.20 16.21
CA GLN A 308 1.99 1.13 14.77
C GLN A 308 0.51 1.40 14.42
N GLN A 309 -0.42 0.84 15.18
CA GLN A 309 -1.86 1.07 15.01
C GLN A 309 -2.24 2.52 15.28
N LYS A 310 -1.73 3.11 16.35
CA LYS A 310 -1.93 4.54 16.68
C LYS A 310 -1.36 5.45 15.60
N PHE A 311 -0.17 5.12 15.07
CA PHE A 311 0.42 5.86 13.96
C PHE A 311 -0.43 5.78 12.69
N LEU A 312 -0.91 4.59 12.33
CA LEU A 312 -1.80 4.41 11.18
C LEU A 312 -3.13 5.16 11.36
N GLY A 313 -3.70 5.15 12.59
CA GLY A 313 -4.87 5.95 12.93
C GLY A 313 -4.64 7.45 12.71
N ALA A 314 -3.49 7.97 13.19
CA ALA A 314 -3.09 9.35 12.99
C ALA A 314 -2.87 9.70 11.50
N LEU A 315 -2.29 8.78 10.73
CA LEU A 315 -2.11 8.94 9.28
C LEU A 315 -3.46 9.02 8.56
N VAL A 316 -4.41 8.12 8.87
CA VAL A 316 -5.77 8.14 8.32
C VAL A 316 -6.48 9.45 8.66
N ASN A 317 -6.42 9.88 9.92
CA ASN A 317 -6.98 11.15 10.37
C ASN A 317 -6.36 12.34 9.61
N LYS A 318 -5.04 12.35 9.46
CA LYS A 318 -4.31 13.38 8.70
C LYS A 318 -4.80 13.47 7.24
N MET A 319 -4.96 12.33 6.58
CA MET A 319 -5.42 12.28 5.19
C MET A 319 -6.86 12.79 5.04
N GLN A 320 -7.73 12.48 6.00
CA GLN A 320 -9.13 12.93 5.97
C GLN A 320 -9.29 14.39 6.37
N SER A 321 -8.56 14.86 7.42
CA SER A 321 -8.75 16.20 7.99
C SER A 321 -8.15 17.34 7.17
N ASN A 322 -7.02 17.11 6.47
CA ASN A 322 -6.28 18.19 5.78
C ASN A 322 -6.79 18.52 4.38
N GLY A 323 -7.90 17.95 3.96
CA GLY A 323 -8.43 18.18 2.60
C GLY A 323 -7.46 17.76 1.50
N VAL A 324 -6.51 16.85 1.81
CA VAL A 324 -5.54 16.32 0.84
C VAL A 324 -6.29 15.72 -0.34
N LEU A 325 -7.34 14.96 -0.08
CA LEU A 325 -8.17 14.30 -1.09
C LEU A 325 -8.98 15.27 -1.97
N LEU A 326 -9.18 16.51 -1.51
CA LEU A 326 -9.96 17.54 -2.24
C LEU A 326 -9.07 18.55 -2.98
N ASN A 327 -7.78 18.60 -2.68
CA ASN A 327 -6.84 19.55 -3.27
C ASN A 327 -5.88 18.84 -4.24
N PRO A 328 -6.02 19.04 -5.56
CA PRO A 328 -5.16 18.36 -6.56
C PRO A 328 -3.66 18.62 -6.36
N THR A 329 -3.27 19.80 -5.86
CA THR A 329 -1.86 20.13 -5.64
C THR A 329 -1.24 19.40 -4.46
N ARG A 330 -2.06 18.96 -3.48
CA ARG A 330 -1.65 18.14 -2.34
C ARG A 330 -1.84 16.65 -2.63
N LEU A 331 -2.85 16.31 -3.41
CA LEU A 331 -3.15 14.92 -3.77
C LEU A 331 -2.08 14.34 -4.70
N TYR A 332 -1.57 15.13 -5.67
CA TYR A 332 -0.59 14.62 -6.63
C TYR A 332 0.69 14.07 -6.00
N PRO A 333 1.37 14.76 -5.05
CA PRO A 333 2.54 14.20 -4.37
C PRO A 333 2.24 12.89 -3.62
N VAL A 334 1.06 12.78 -2.99
CA VAL A 334 0.63 11.57 -2.29
C VAL A 334 0.43 10.41 -3.26
N LEU A 335 -0.22 10.66 -4.39
CA LEU A 335 -0.39 9.64 -5.43
C LEU A 335 0.95 9.24 -6.05
N ASP A 336 1.85 10.19 -6.31
CA ASP A 336 3.18 9.90 -6.88
C ASP A 336 4.02 9.07 -5.89
N ALA A 337 4.01 9.40 -4.60
CA ALA A 337 4.67 8.61 -3.56
C ALA A 337 4.04 7.21 -3.44
N ALA A 338 2.71 7.13 -3.33
CA ALA A 338 2.01 5.85 -3.20
C ALA A 338 2.25 4.93 -4.40
N THR A 339 2.11 5.45 -5.64
CA THR A 339 2.27 4.62 -6.85
C THR A 339 3.69 4.13 -7.06
N LYS A 340 4.70 4.85 -6.59
CA LYS A 340 6.11 4.41 -6.64
C LYS A 340 6.49 3.41 -5.57
N SER A 341 5.77 3.43 -4.46
CA SER A 341 6.15 2.76 -3.21
C SER A 341 5.40 1.47 -2.96
N LEU A 342 4.28 1.27 -3.68
CA LEU A 342 3.43 0.12 -3.51
C LEU A 342 3.69 -0.93 -4.58
N THR A 343 3.82 -2.18 -4.13
CA THR A 343 3.67 -3.35 -4.99
C THR A 343 2.30 -3.96 -4.71
N THR A 344 1.46 -4.08 -5.74
CA THR A 344 0.06 -4.48 -5.62
C THR A 344 -0.26 -5.73 -6.44
N ASP A 345 -1.43 -6.33 -6.18
CA ASP A 345 -1.97 -7.39 -7.06
C ASP A 345 -2.53 -6.81 -8.37
N PRO A 346 -2.79 -7.67 -9.40
CA PRO A 346 -3.34 -7.22 -10.67
C PRO A 346 -4.74 -6.59 -10.61
N GLY A 347 -5.43 -6.67 -9.47
CA GLY A 347 -6.73 -6.00 -9.26
C GLY A 347 -6.60 -4.56 -8.77
N LEU A 348 -5.38 -4.13 -8.41
CA LEU A 348 -5.03 -2.78 -7.97
C LEU A 348 -3.83 -2.23 -8.76
N ASP A 349 -3.63 -2.69 -9.99
CA ASP A 349 -2.46 -2.37 -10.82
C ASP A 349 -2.60 -1.08 -11.63
N SER A 350 -3.71 -0.36 -11.46
CA SER A 350 -3.93 0.93 -12.09
C SER A 350 -4.24 2.04 -11.08
N LEU A 351 -3.91 3.27 -11.46
CA LEU A 351 -4.28 4.45 -10.68
C LEU A 351 -5.80 4.57 -10.47
N ARG A 352 -6.59 4.06 -11.41
CA ARG A 352 -8.04 4.04 -11.32
C ARG A 352 -8.51 3.10 -10.20
N ASP A 353 -7.97 1.89 -10.14
CA ASP A 353 -8.37 0.89 -9.14
C ASP A 353 -7.98 1.35 -7.72
N LEU A 354 -6.76 1.92 -7.57
CA LEU A 354 -6.33 2.55 -6.31
C LEU A 354 -7.24 3.72 -5.93
N TYR A 355 -7.64 4.55 -6.89
CA TYR A 355 -8.57 5.65 -6.63
C TYR A 355 -9.96 5.15 -6.21
N ASP A 356 -10.48 4.12 -6.86
CA ASP A 356 -11.79 3.55 -6.54
C ASP A 356 -11.78 2.91 -5.13
N LEU A 357 -10.68 2.27 -4.73
CA LEU A 357 -10.47 1.77 -3.37
C LEU A 357 -10.47 2.92 -2.34
N VAL A 358 -9.64 3.96 -2.54
CA VAL A 358 -9.55 5.11 -1.65
C VAL A 358 -10.90 5.85 -1.57
N ARG A 359 -11.59 5.97 -2.70
CA ARG A 359 -12.93 6.56 -2.76
C ARG A 359 -13.94 5.75 -1.94
N GLY A 360 -13.84 4.42 -1.97
CA GLY A 360 -14.67 3.53 -1.13
C GLY A 360 -14.46 3.77 0.36
N MET A 361 -13.22 4.04 0.76
CA MET A 361 -12.86 4.32 2.15
C MET A 361 -13.16 5.76 2.61
N ARG A 362 -13.29 6.71 1.69
CA ARG A 362 -13.44 8.14 1.99
C ARG A 362 -14.63 8.47 2.89
N ASN A 363 -15.69 7.68 2.80
CA ASN A 363 -16.93 7.90 3.56
C ASN A 363 -16.98 7.16 4.89
N VAL A 364 -15.95 6.38 5.22
CA VAL A 364 -15.83 5.70 6.51
C VAL A 364 -15.46 6.74 7.57
N PRO A 365 -16.31 6.98 8.59
CA PRO A 365 -15.95 7.89 9.69
C PRO A 365 -14.69 7.41 10.42
N THR A 366 -13.85 8.32 10.91
CA THR A 366 -12.61 7.97 11.63
C THR A 366 -12.87 7.11 12.86
N GLU A 367 -13.99 7.31 13.55
CA GLU A 367 -14.44 6.51 14.70
C GLU A 367 -14.81 5.07 14.31
N LYS A 368 -15.03 4.82 13.01
CA LYS A 368 -15.35 3.51 12.44
C LYS A 368 -14.17 2.85 11.72
N VAL A 369 -13.02 3.51 11.68
CA VAL A 369 -11.75 2.91 11.27
C VAL A 369 -11.07 2.37 12.52
N GLN A 370 -11.16 1.06 12.71
CA GLN A 370 -10.74 0.38 13.94
C GLN A 370 -9.46 -0.41 13.72
N PHE A 371 -8.62 -0.43 14.74
CA PHE A 371 -7.34 -1.15 14.76
C PHE A 371 -7.30 -2.06 15.98
N LEU A 372 -6.98 -3.33 15.75
CA LEU A 372 -6.79 -4.30 16.83
C LEU A 372 -5.70 -5.30 16.47
N THR A 373 -5.16 -5.96 17.48
CA THR A 373 -4.30 -7.13 17.29
C THR A 373 -5.12 -8.39 17.46
N VAL A 374 -4.91 -9.40 16.63
CA VAL A 374 -5.58 -10.70 16.78
C VAL A 374 -5.42 -11.21 18.24
N PRO A 375 -6.48 -11.76 18.86
CA PRO A 375 -6.39 -12.33 20.21
C PRO A 375 -5.27 -13.36 20.31
N ARG A 376 -4.26 -13.08 21.12
CA ARG A 376 -3.03 -13.87 21.24
C ARG A 376 -2.53 -13.95 22.66
N LYS A 377 -1.73 -14.96 22.93
CA LYS A 377 -0.96 -15.16 24.18
C LYS A 377 0.40 -15.75 23.84
N ALA A 378 1.28 -15.80 24.85
CA ALA A 378 2.57 -16.47 24.69
C ALA A 378 2.37 -17.93 24.28
N TYR A 379 3.15 -18.41 23.32
CA TYR A 379 3.12 -19.80 22.84
C TYR A 379 3.61 -20.73 23.95
N HIS A 380 2.88 -21.80 24.18
CA HIS A 380 3.12 -22.72 25.30
C HIS A 380 4.50 -23.37 25.30
N ALA A 381 5.15 -23.53 24.16
CA ALA A 381 6.48 -24.16 24.05
C ALA A 381 7.65 -23.15 23.99
N ASP A 382 7.38 -21.86 23.70
CA ASP A 382 8.39 -20.80 23.66
C ASP A 382 7.73 -19.45 23.94
N ALA A 383 8.01 -18.87 25.09
CA ALA A 383 7.42 -17.58 25.51
C ALA A 383 7.81 -16.38 24.62
N ASN A 384 8.82 -16.54 23.74
CA ASN A 384 9.18 -15.52 22.75
C ASN A 384 8.36 -15.64 21.46
N ARG A 385 7.34 -16.52 21.44
CA ARG A 385 6.43 -16.71 20.32
C ARG A 385 5.00 -16.48 20.80
N ASP A 386 4.11 -16.31 19.86
CA ASP A 386 2.70 -16.12 20.11
C ASP A 386 1.87 -17.29 19.59
N GLU A 387 0.74 -17.54 20.23
CA GLU A 387 -0.33 -18.41 19.74
C GLU A 387 -1.68 -17.72 19.85
N LEU A 388 -2.62 -18.08 19.00
CA LEU A 388 -3.97 -17.53 19.01
C LEU A 388 -4.70 -17.96 20.29
N VAL A 389 -5.42 -17.02 20.92
CA VAL A 389 -6.36 -17.32 22.00
C VAL A 389 -7.66 -17.80 21.40
N GLN A 390 -7.98 -19.08 21.66
CA GLN A 390 -9.24 -19.67 21.24
C GLN A 390 -10.24 -19.67 22.40
N PRO A 391 -11.54 -19.43 22.16
CA PRO A 391 -12.22 -19.28 20.86
C PRO A 391 -12.24 -17.85 20.30
N ASP A 392 -11.65 -16.85 20.96
CA ASP A 392 -11.84 -15.43 20.65
C ASP A 392 -11.29 -15.07 19.26
N ALA A 393 -10.14 -15.62 18.88
CA ALA A 393 -9.59 -15.40 17.53
C ALA A 393 -10.52 -15.96 16.44
N ASN A 394 -11.12 -17.14 16.66
CA ASN A 394 -12.04 -17.71 15.68
C ASN A 394 -13.32 -16.87 15.55
N ARG A 395 -13.86 -16.34 16.67
CA ARG A 395 -15.02 -15.43 16.64
C ARG A 395 -14.72 -14.15 15.88
N LEU A 396 -13.53 -13.55 16.07
CA LEU A 396 -13.10 -12.39 15.30
C LEU A 396 -13.06 -12.71 13.80
N PHE A 397 -12.46 -13.84 13.43
CA PHE A 397 -12.39 -14.23 12.01
C PHE A 397 -13.77 -14.55 11.41
N GLU A 398 -14.69 -15.10 12.21
CA GLU A 398 -16.07 -15.36 11.80
C GLU A 398 -16.82 -14.06 11.55
N GLN A 399 -16.76 -13.09 12.47
CA GLN A 399 -17.37 -11.77 12.30
C GLN A 399 -16.86 -11.09 11.01
N LEU A 400 -15.54 -11.11 10.77
CA LEU A 400 -14.98 -10.50 9.55
C LEU A 400 -15.41 -11.25 8.27
N ARG A 401 -15.53 -12.58 8.29
CA ARG A 401 -16.00 -13.36 7.14
C ARG A 401 -17.46 -13.06 6.80
N GLU A 402 -18.27 -12.84 7.81
CA GLU A 402 -19.71 -12.60 7.70
C GLU A 402 -20.06 -11.12 7.55
N ASP A 403 -19.02 -10.24 7.51
CA ASP A 403 -19.16 -8.78 7.45
C ASP A 403 -19.94 -8.21 8.65
N GLU A 404 -19.77 -8.84 9.81
CA GLU A 404 -20.36 -8.38 11.06
C GLU A 404 -19.50 -7.31 11.72
N ALA A 405 -20.16 -6.39 12.42
CA ALA A 405 -19.47 -5.31 13.12
C ALA A 405 -18.59 -5.83 14.25
N VAL A 406 -17.31 -5.47 14.24
CA VAL A 406 -16.37 -5.74 15.33
C VAL A 406 -16.43 -4.59 16.33
N THR A 407 -16.51 -4.88 17.62
CA THR A 407 -16.47 -3.87 18.69
C THR A 407 -15.07 -3.80 19.28
N VAL A 408 -14.45 -2.62 19.18
CA VAL A 408 -13.11 -2.36 19.72
C VAL A 408 -13.20 -1.33 20.83
N VAL A 409 -12.52 -1.59 21.95
CA VAL A 409 -12.41 -0.68 23.09
C VAL A 409 -10.95 -0.55 23.55
N PRO A 410 -10.56 0.57 24.17
CA PRO A 410 -9.24 0.70 24.77
C PRO A 410 -8.93 -0.42 25.78
N ALA A 411 -7.68 -0.88 25.82
CA ALA A 411 -7.26 -1.97 26.71
C ALA A 411 -7.50 -1.67 28.19
N GLU A 412 -7.59 -0.42 28.58
CA GLU A 412 -7.85 0.04 29.95
C GLU A 412 -9.31 -0.21 30.37
N GLU A 413 -10.26 -0.13 29.42
CA GLU A 413 -11.68 -0.41 29.68
C GLU A 413 -11.96 -1.89 29.90
N ILE A 414 -11.26 -2.79 29.20
CA ILE A 414 -11.40 -4.23 29.37
C ILE A 414 -10.99 -4.65 30.80
N LYS A 415 -9.88 -4.07 31.31
CA LYS A 415 -9.40 -4.35 32.68
C LYS A 415 -10.35 -3.86 33.77
N SER A 416 -11.11 -2.80 33.53
CA SER A 416 -12.09 -2.27 34.49
C SER A 416 -13.43 -3.00 34.44
N GLY A 417 -13.80 -3.60 33.30
CA GLY A 417 -15.04 -4.37 33.14
C GLY A 417 -15.00 -5.77 33.81
N ASP A 418 -13.84 -6.39 33.89
CA ASP A 418 -13.66 -7.72 34.49
C ASP A 418 -13.72 -7.72 36.06
N SER A 419 -13.75 -6.54 36.66
CA SER A 419 -13.86 -6.37 38.13
C SER A 419 -15.30 -6.33 38.64
N GLN A 420 -16.33 -6.46 37.81
CA GLN A 420 -17.75 -6.40 38.20
C GLN A 420 -18.54 -7.71 38.06
N THR A 421 -17.87 -8.84 37.90
CA THR A 421 -18.54 -10.13 38.14
C THR A 421 -18.36 -10.57 39.60
N ASP A 422 -18.99 -9.82 40.53
CA ASP A 422 -19.22 -10.27 41.89
C ASP A 422 -20.16 -11.47 41.86
N HIS A 423 -19.66 -12.57 42.39
CA HIS A 423 -20.45 -13.75 42.79
C HIS A 423 -21.52 -13.34 43.79
N SER A 424 -22.72 -13.02 43.34
CA SER A 424 -23.87 -13.05 44.19
C SER A 424 -24.50 -14.45 44.11
N SER A 425 -24.16 -15.28 45.10
CA SER A 425 -24.94 -16.46 45.46
C SER A 425 -26.35 -16.02 45.86
N GLY A 426 -27.34 -16.44 45.10
CA GLY A 426 -28.74 -16.14 45.42
C GLY A 426 -29.69 -17.02 44.63
N THR A 427 -29.99 -18.19 45.22
CA THR A 427 -31.27 -18.92 45.30
C THR A 427 -32.16 -19.01 44.07
N ASP A 428 -32.40 -20.25 43.68
CA ASP A 428 -33.43 -20.80 42.80
C ASP A 428 -34.73 -20.00 42.68
N THR A 429 -35.13 -19.65 41.47
CA THR A 429 -36.55 -19.68 41.08
C THR A 429 -36.66 -19.95 39.59
N SER A 430 -37.31 -21.03 39.25
CA SER A 430 -37.66 -21.51 37.92
C SER A 430 -38.47 -20.50 37.09
N GLY A 431 -38.17 -20.41 35.79
CA GLY A 431 -39.15 -20.05 34.77
C GLY A 431 -38.77 -18.83 33.94
N ASP A 432 -38.25 -19.05 32.86
CA ASP A 432 -38.61 -18.50 31.55
C ASP A 432 -37.42 -18.63 30.56
N THR A 433 -37.56 -19.45 29.53
CA THR A 433 -36.58 -19.67 28.49
C THR A 433 -36.65 -18.53 27.47
N GLY A 434 -36.18 -17.36 27.85
CA GLY A 434 -35.78 -16.31 26.91
C GLY A 434 -34.27 -16.33 26.88
N ALA A 435 -33.66 -16.90 25.82
CA ALA A 435 -32.22 -16.77 25.59
C ALA A 435 -31.91 -15.28 25.40
N SER A 436 -31.35 -14.66 26.47
CA SER A 436 -30.73 -13.34 26.35
C SER A 436 -29.65 -13.43 25.27
N PRO A 437 -29.64 -12.52 24.29
CA PRO A 437 -28.57 -12.53 23.29
C PRO A 437 -27.24 -12.41 24.02
N THR A 438 -26.35 -13.36 23.79
CA THR A 438 -24.97 -13.28 24.30
C THR A 438 -24.38 -11.97 23.81
N PRO A 439 -23.84 -11.10 24.67
CA PRO A 439 -23.26 -9.85 24.24
C PRO A 439 -22.16 -10.11 23.21
N ALA A 440 -22.12 -9.28 22.15
CA ALA A 440 -21.11 -9.39 21.11
C ALA A 440 -19.69 -9.27 21.73
N PRO A 441 -18.73 -10.08 21.28
CA PRO A 441 -17.38 -10.03 21.82
C PRO A 441 -16.75 -8.66 21.58
N THR A 442 -16.02 -8.18 22.58
CA THR A 442 -15.31 -6.90 22.54
C THR A 442 -13.81 -7.14 22.54
N TYR A 443 -13.09 -6.44 21.67
CA TYR A 443 -11.65 -6.61 21.50
C TYR A 443 -10.89 -5.37 21.94
N SER A 444 -9.65 -5.56 22.42
CA SER A 444 -8.76 -4.46 22.76
C SER A 444 -8.16 -3.83 21.49
N GLY A 445 -8.24 -2.51 21.39
CA GLY A 445 -7.68 -1.78 20.25
C GLY A 445 -7.90 -0.28 20.32
N SER A 446 -7.89 0.38 19.18
CA SER A 446 -8.05 1.82 19.01
C SER A 446 -8.84 2.13 17.75
N ASN A 447 -9.22 3.39 17.57
CA ASN A 447 -9.80 3.88 16.33
C ASN A 447 -9.02 5.11 15.80
N ALA A 448 -9.26 5.49 14.55
CA ALA A 448 -8.53 6.59 13.93
C ALA A 448 -8.89 7.99 14.48
N ALA A 449 -9.97 8.11 15.25
CA ALA A 449 -10.37 9.36 15.90
C ALA A 449 -9.75 9.53 17.30
N ASP A 450 -9.10 8.49 17.85
CA ASP A 450 -8.53 8.55 19.20
C ASP A 450 -7.48 9.68 19.29
N ASP A 451 -7.65 10.57 20.30
CA ASP A 451 -6.67 11.62 20.57
C ASP A 451 -5.42 11.02 21.22
N LEU A 452 -4.34 10.99 20.49
CA LEU A 452 -3.07 10.45 20.94
C LEU A 452 -2.48 11.18 22.17
N CYS A 453 -2.94 12.41 22.44
CA CYS A 453 -2.52 13.23 23.59
C CYS A 453 -3.52 13.27 24.74
N GLY A 454 -4.72 12.76 24.55
CA GLY A 454 -5.86 12.93 25.46
C GLY A 454 -6.01 11.86 26.55
N SER A 455 -5.06 10.94 26.71
CA SER A 455 -5.12 9.87 27.70
C SER A 455 -4.03 9.93 28.76
#